data_17938ae8bd2c703039910932f6d5682a
#
_entry.id   17938ae8bd2c703039910932f6d5682a
#
_cell.length_a   1.000
_cell.length_b   1.000
_cell.length_c   1.000
_cell.angle_alpha   90.00
_cell.angle_beta   90.00
_cell.angle_gamma   90.00
#
_symmetry.space_group_name_H-M   'P 1'
#
loop_
_entity.id
_entity.type
_entity.pdbx_description
1 polymer ?
#
loop_
_entity_poly.entity_id
_entity_poly.type
_entity_poly.pdbx_seq_one_letter_code
_entity_poly.pdbx_strand_id
1 'polypeptide(L)'
;MSFGFIIKELSLTSYSKEKASIKFHEGLNVIVGPSNCGKTFIFQCINYMFGSSTQPKKIKEARNYNSIYLEIIDLNKNIYTLKSDLKGGNILLFKKKLKNISPNDKDCEVLKRTHNENQDNTISAFLLKLNNLYGKKIRKNAKGKTKSLSYRDVVSFLLINEKDIITEDSLIQTRGRTNVTIDLNVFKLIISGKDDSNIVEQLDKQQVNNRKGRIQILTDLIKDLNEEIPNEYHNAKVEILQEQIEKIDNSFKSLNIKFKTIQKTFHKHENKRNSLTSKSNELKSKLKILEELYDRSLILKEQYTTDIKRLKSSIEASILLIDNNHTYDKDCPVCNNKITEKCNETEIKNIIKSCESEIIKIEKLKLELKNSQILMESDRTELKIKISDIDKKIEEITENLEKGIGDEMNRIYQITQNLIIKRNNLKYILKLKSDINKYSGKTIELNDDIKQANKKTNYDDINDISMTKFLKRFKKVLNGINLPNLTSVTYNKNKVDFSISGEDRGLSGKGVRAIIYASFIIAIQEYLENKPYKLSIPVLDSPLVTYKKPEAGEEGITEDMAMDFYRYLSKSKKLTQTIILENEEPPLDIVNKINYIKFGNSTNSLRKGFIPN
;
A
#
# COMPACT_ATOMS: atom_id res chain seq x y z
N MET A 1 10.47 -13.42 -23.15
CA MET A 1 11.26 -12.99 -21.97
C MET A 1 10.96 -13.96 -20.84
N SER A 2 11.98 -14.47 -20.18
CA SER A 2 11.83 -15.32 -19.00
C SER A 2 11.83 -14.44 -17.76
N PHE A 3 10.86 -14.62 -16.87
CA PHE A 3 10.75 -13.87 -15.62
C PHE A 3 11.28 -14.69 -14.46
N GLY A 4 11.79 -14.01 -13.43
CA GLY A 4 12.41 -14.58 -12.25
C GLY A 4 13.89 -14.24 -12.17
N PHE A 5 14.48 -14.56 -11.02
CA PHE A 5 15.91 -14.35 -10.76
C PHE A 5 16.44 -15.43 -9.81
N ILE A 6 17.75 -15.57 -9.75
CA ILE A 6 18.47 -16.43 -8.80
C ILE A 6 19.48 -15.60 -8.01
N ILE A 7 19.79 -16.02 -6.80
CA ILE A 7 20.90 -15.49 -6.00
C ILE A 7 22.19 -16.18 -6.44
N LYS A 8 23.24 -15.42 -6.69
CA LYS A 8 24.58 -15.95 -6.99
C LYS A 8 25.53 -15.86 -5.81
N GLU A 9 25.52 -14.75 -5.10
CA GLU A 9 26.41 -14.56 -3.96
C GLU A 9 25.75 -13.65 -2.91
N LEU A 10 25.84 -14.03 -1.66
CA LEU A 10 25.59 -13.16 -0.51
C LEU A 10 26.92 -12.88 0.16
N SER A 11 27.24 -11.63 0.43
CA SER A 11 28.47 -11.28 1.12
C SER A 11 28.34 -10.10 2.07
N LEU A 12 29.16 -10.13 3.10
CA LEU A 12 29.35 -9.04 4.04
C LEU A 12 30.77 -8.48 3.88
N THR A 13 30.88 -7.16 3.97
CA THR A 13 32.19 -6.49 3.91
C THR A 13 32.42 -5.66 5.14
N SER A 14 33.67 -5.55 5.51
CA SER A 14 34.20 -4.78 6.63
C SER A 14 35.43 -4.03 6.17
N TYR A 15 35.77 -2.95 6.85
CA TYR A 15 37.08 -2.29 6.68
C TYR A 15 38.22 -3.02 7.39
N SER A 16 37.91 -3.84 8.39
CA SER A 16 38.90 -4.45 9.29
C SER A 16 38.86 -6.00 9.31
N LYS A 17 37.90 -6.61 8.64
CA LYS A 17 37.72 -8.06 8.63
C LYS A 17 37.69 -8.61 7.21
N GLU A 18 38.05 -9.89 7.08
CA GLU A 18 37.91 -10.63 5.85
C GLU A 18 36.46 -10.65 5.35
N LYS A 19 36.27 -10.60 4.01
CA LYS A 19 34.95 -10.69 3.39
C LYS A 19 34.30 -12.04 3.74
N ALA A 20 33.14 -11.98 4.38
CA ALA A 20 32.30 -13.18 4.54
C ALA A 20 31.43 -13.33 3.27
N SER A 21 31.53 -14.45 2.58
CA SER A 21 30.73 -14.68 1.38
C SER A 21 30.23 -16.12 1.29
N ILE A 22 29.09 -16.29 0.63
CA ILE A 22 28.53 -17.60 0.29
C ILE A 22 27.99 -17.54 -1.15
N LYS A 23 28.34 -18.53 -1.94
CA LYS A 23 27.91 -18.64 -3.34
C LYS A 23 26.80 -19.65 -3.49
N PHE A 24 25.86 -19.32 -4.35
CA PHE A 24 24.71 -20.16 -4.67
C PHE A 24 24.73 -20.54 -6.15
N HIS A 25 24.21 -21.72 -6.45
CA HIS A 25 24.09 -22.23 -7.81
C HIS A 25 22.62 -22.40 -8.19
N GLU A 26 22.37 -22.64 -9.45
CA GLU A 26 21.05 -23.08 -9.92
C GLU A 26 20.70 -24.45 -9.29
N GLY A 27 19.42 -24.72 -9.16
CA GLY A 27 18.94 -25.94 -8.53
C GLY A 27 18.98 -25.88 -6.99
N LEU A 28 19.25 -27.02 -6.37
CA LEU A 28 19.23 -27.17 -4.92
C LEU A 28 20.54 -26.72 -4.26
N ASN A 29 20.43 -25.82 -3.30
CA ASN A 29 21.53 -25.39 -2.42
C ASN A 29 21.21 -25.81 -0.99
N VAL A 30 22.08 -26.57 -0.38
CA VAL A 30 21.93 -27.06 0.99
C VAL A 30 23.11 -26.59 1.83
N ILE A 31 22.79 -25.82 2.86
CA ILE A 31 23.78 -25.29 3.80
C ILE A 31 23.55 -25.99 5.13
N VAL A 32 24.50 -26.80 5.53
CA VAL A 32 24.43 -27.60 6.73
C VAL A 32 25.48 -27.15 7.74
N GLY A 33 25.15 -27.29 9.01
CA GLY A 33 26.08 -27.02 10.10
C GLY A 33 25.40 -27.04 11.47
N PRO A 34 26.19 -27.06 12.54
CA PRO A 34 25.66 -27.03 13.90
C PRO A 34 24.90 -25.74 14.20
N SER A 35 24.21 -25.71 15.32
CA SER A 35 23.60 -24.47 15.81
C SER A 35 24.67 -23.37 15.97
N ASN A 36 24.29 -22.12 15.73
CA ASN A 36 25.14 -20.92 15.81
C ASN A 36 26.24 -20.81 14.74
N CYS A 37 26.24 -21.57 13.65
CA CYS A 37 27.17 -21.40 12.54
C CYS A 37 26.74 -20.30 11.53
N GLY A 38 25.66 -19.58 11.78
CA GLY A 38 25.22 -18.44 10.97
C GLY A 38 24.17 -18.76 9.90
N LYS A 39 23.54 -19.94 9.88
CA LYS A 39 22.46 -20.30 8.94
C LYS A 39 21.29 -19.32 8.99
N THR A 40 20.67 -19.17 10.15
CA THR A 40 19.56 -18.23 10.34
C THR A 40 19.97 -16.77 10.07
N PHE A 41 21.25 -16.44 10.26
CA PHE A 41 21.77 -15.12 9.90
C PHE A 41 21.82 -14.93 8.38
N ILE A 42 22.18 -15.95 7.60
CA ILE A 42 22.08 -15.95 6.12
C ILE A 42 20.62 -15.70 5.70
N PHE A 43 19.66 -16.42 6.29
CA PHE A 43 18.23 -16.21 6.04
C PHE A 43 17.82 -14.76 6.31
N GLN A 44 18.20 -14.21 7.46
CA GLN A 44 17.88 -12.83 7.83
C GLN A 44 18.52 -11.81 6.88
N CYS A 45 19.74 -12.05 6.41
CA CYS A 45 20.40 -11.21 5.42
C CYS A 45 19.63 -11.20 4.08
N ILE A 46 19.23 -12.37 3.58
CA ILE A 46 18.43 -12.48 2.35
C ILE A 46 17.08 -11.75 2.53
N ASN A 47 16.39 -11.99 3.65
CA ASN A 47 15.12 -11.34 3.97
C ASN A 47 15.26 -9.80 4.03
N TYR A 48 16.36 -9.32 4.63
CA TYR A 48 16.66 -7.90 4.72
C TYR A 48 16.93 -7.28 3.35
N MET A 49 17.64 -7.96 2.48
CA MET A 49 17.89 -7.52 1.10
C MET A 49 16.62 -7.54 0.24
N PHE A 50 15.63 -8.36 0.60
CA PHE A 50 14.31 -8.37 -0.02
C PHE A 50 13.34 -7.32 0.57
N GLY A 51 13.87 -6.31 1.24
CA GLY A 51 13.13 -5.14 1.69
C GLY A 51 12.46 -5.28 3.07
N SER A 52 12.91 -6.23 3.90
CA SER A 52 12.49 -6.26 5.31
C SER A 52 12.92 -4.98 6.03
N SER A 53 12.05 -4.43 6.88
CA SER A 53 12.39 -3.35 7.82
C SER A 53 13.23 -3.86 8.99
N THR A 54 13.10 -5.15 9.32
CA THR A 54 13.85 -5.78 10.40
C THR A 54 15.27 -6.08 9.93
N GLN A 55 16.24 -5.51 10.63
CA GLN A 55 17.66 -5.76 10.41
C GLN A 55 18.03 -7.21 10.83
N PRO A 56 19.07 -7.80 10.22
CA PRO A 56 19.64 -9.04 10.72
C PRO A 56 20.07 -8.90 12.19
N LYS A 57 19.97 -10.00 12.96
CA LYS A 57 20.33 -9.99 14.37
C LYS A 57 21.80 -9.55 14.56
N LYS A 58 22.05 -8.75 15.59
CA LYS A 58 23.41 -8.36 15.98
C LYS A 58 24.11 -9.54 16.68
N ILE A 59 24.78 -10.37 15.92
CA ILE A 59 25.61 -11.47 16.45
C ILE A 59 27.05 -10.98 16.68
N LYS A 60 27.77 -11.63 17.59
CA LYS A 60 29.15 -11.23 17.96
C LYS A 60 30.10 -11.30 16.75
N GLU A 61 29.97 -12.31 15.92
CA GLU A 61 30.79 -12.58 14.73
C GLU A 61 30.60 -11.49 13.67
N ALA A 62 29.36 -10.94 13.55
CA ALA A 62 29.04 -9.86 12.60
C ALA A 62 29.44 -8.46 13.07
N ARG A 63 30.02 -8.31 14.26
CA ARG A 63 30.55 -7.03 14.72
C ARG A 63 31.62 -6.54 13.73
N ASN A 64 31.57 -5.23 13.41
CA ASN A 64 32.45 -4.54 12.47
C ASN A 64 32.18 -4.83 10.97
N TYR A 65 31.22 -5.69 10.61
CA TYR A 65 30.71 -5.69 9.24
C TYR A 65 29.74 -4.52 9.04
N ASN A 66 29.93 -3.81 7.93
CA ASN A 66 29.18 -2.57 7.67
C ASN A 66 28.15 -2.75 6.55
N SER A 67 28.54 -3.42 5.47
CA SER A 67 27.70 -3.54 4.28
C SER A 67 27.41 -4.99 3.94
N ILE A 68 26.20 -5.20 3.45
CA ILE A 68 25.73 -6.45 2.89
C ILE A 68 25.53 -6.30 1.38
N TYR A 69 25.95 -7.27 0.61
CA TYR A 69 25.80 -7.36 -0.83
C TYR A 69 25.06 -8.64 -1.20
N LEU A 70 24.14 -8.52 -2.14
CA LEU A 70 23.42 -9.63 -2.73
C LEU A 70 23.54 -9.56 -4.24
N GLU A 71 24.32 -10.44 -4.86
CA GLU A 71 24.39 -10.58 -6.30
C GLU A 71 23.27 -11.49 -6.79
N ILE A 72 22.46 -11.00 -7.72
CA ILE A 72 21.38 -11.75 -8.36
C ILE A 72 21.54 -11.74 -9.86
N ILE A 73 21.02 -12.77 -10.51
CA ILE A 73 20.97 -12.86 -11.98
C ILE A 73 19.52 -13.14 -12.37
N ASP A 74 18.97 -12.34 -13.28
CA ASP A 74 17.66 -12.65 -13.86
C ASP A 74 17.75 -13.81 -14.87
N LEU A 75 16.61 -14.36 -15.25
CA LEU A 75 16.56 -15.46 -16.22
C LEU A 75 16.90 -15.03 -17.65
N ASN A 76 17.08 -13.73 -17.91
CA ASN A 76 17.61 -13.17 -19.15
C ASN A 76 19.14 -12.94 -19.07
N LYS A 77 19.80 -13.43 -18.01
CA LYS A 77 21.25 -13.34 -17.74
C LYS A 77 21.76 -11.93 -17.40
N ASN A 78 20.90 -10.97 -17.09
CA ASN A 78 21.33 -9.68 -16.56
C ASN A 78 21.76 -9.85 -15.10
N ILE A 79 22.87 -9.21 -14.75
CA ILE A 79 23.47 -9.31 -13.42
C ILE A 79 23.21 -8.01 -12.66
N TYR A 80 22.74 -8.15 -11.45
CA TYR A 80 22.48 -7.05 -10.55
C TYR A 80 23.13 -7.33 -9.19
N THR A 81 23.73 -6.32 -8.61
CA THR A 81 24.22 -6.38 -7.23
C THR A 81 23.51 -5.35 -6.39
N LEU A 82 22.85 -5.81 -5.36
CA LEU A 82 22.22 -5.00 -4.34
C LEU A 82 23.20 -4.78 -3.20
N LYS A 83 23.36 -3.54 -2.73
CA LYS A 83 24.18 -3.18 -1.55
C LYS A 83 23.29 -2.46 -0.55
N SER A 84 23.42 -2.81 0.72
CA SER A 84 22.76 -2.11 1.82
C SER A 84 23.70 -2.03 3.02
N ASP A 85 23.53 -1.00 3.83
CA ASP A 85 24.16 -0.94 5.14
C ASP A 85 23.40 -1.88 6.11
N LEU A 86 24.14 -2.60 6.97
CA LEU A 86 23.57 -3.44 8.01
C LEU A 86 22.82 -2.65 9.09
N LYS A 87 23.12 -1.35 9.22
CA LYS A 87 22.48 -0.45 10.18
C LYS A 87 21.18 0.20 9.65
N GLY A 88 20.82 -0.04 8.40
CA GLY A 88 19.62 0.53 7.79
C GLY A 88 19.92 1.36 6.53
N GLY A 89 18.91 2.08 6.07
CA GLY A 89 19.02 2.93 4.88
C GLY A 89 18.48 2.32 3.60
N ASN A 90 18.69 3.04 2.50
CA ASN A 90 18.28 2.62 1.16
C ASN A 90 19.15 1.48 0.63
N ILE A 91 18.69 0.84 -0.43
CA ILE A 91 19.44 -0.19 -1.14
C ILE A 91 20.02 0.43 -2.40
N LEU A 92 21.31 0.23 -2.65
CA LEU A 92 21.98 0.66 -3.87
C LEU A 92 21.95 -0.52 -4.87
N LEU A 93 21.49 -0.26 -6.07
CA LEU A 93 21.42 -1.23 -7.17
C LEU A 93 22.51 -0.93 -8.19
N PHE A 94 23.40 -1.88 -8.40
CA PHE A 94 24.43 -1.87 -9.43
C PHE A 94 24.07 -2.88 -10.53
N LYS A 95 24.13 -2.47 -11.79
CA LYS A 95 23.92 -3.35 -12.97
C LYS A 95 25.22 -4.02 -13.40
N LYS A 96 25.95 -4.57 -12.44
CA LYS A 96 27.26 -5.22 -12.64
C LYS A 96 27.52 -6.28 -11.59
N LYS A 97 28.51 -7.17 -11.87
CA LYS A 97 28.94 -8.23 -10.94
C LYS A 97 29.55 -7.63 -9.69
N LEU A 98 29.35 -8.29 -8.56
CA LEU A 98 29.90 -7.92 -7.26
C LEU A 98 31.42 -7.66 -7.30
N LYS A 99 32.18 -8.52 -7.98
CA LYS A 99 33.63 -8.38 -8.11
C LYS A 99 34.10 -7.11 -8.83
N ASN A 100 33.20 -6.48 -9.60
CA ASN A 100 33.48 -5.27 -10.38
C ASN A 100 33.04 -3.98 -9.67
N ILE A 101 32.58 -4.08 -8.41
CA ILE A 101 32.11 -2.93 -7.63
C ILE A 101 33.24 -2.50 -6.70
N SER A 102 33.67 -1.26 -6.84
CA SER A 102 34.61 -0.62 -5.92
C SER A 102 33.87 0.03 -4.73
N PRO A 103 34.54 0.22 -3.57
CA PRO A 103 33.91 0.85 -2.40
C PRO A 103 33.30 2.23 -2.66
N ASN A 104 33.90 3.00 -3.57
CA ASN A 104 33.52 4.37 -3.92
C ASN A 104 32.72 4.47 -5.25
N ASP A 105 32.19 3.36 -5.73
CA ASP A 105 31.45 3.31 -6.97
C ASP A 105 30.14 4.09 -6.85
N LYS A 106 29.98 5.13 -7.67
CA LYS A 106 28.80 6.01 -7.69
C LYS A 106 27.79 5.62 -8.78
N ASP A 107 28.13 4.69 -9.67
CA ASP A 107 27.28 4.23 -10.75
C ASP A 107 26.24 3.23 -10.22
N CYS A 108 25.27 3.75 -9.48
CA CYS A 108 24.22 2.96 -8.86
C CYS A 108 22.89 3.72 -8.80
N GLU A 109 21.81 2.97 -8.86
CA GLU A 109 20.45 3.46 -8.63
C GLU A 109 20.10 3.32 -7.14
N VAL A 110 19.51 4.35 -6.55
CA VAL A 110 19.06 4.31 -5.15
C VAL A 110 17.63 3.77 -5.08
N LEU A 111 17.46 2.62 -4.46
CA LEU A 111 16.16 2.00 -4.24
C LEU A 111 15.70 2.25 -2.81
N LYS A 112 14.53 2.87 -2.65
CA LYS A 112 13.88 3.04 -1.35
C LYS A 112 13.43 1.67 -0.81
N ARG A 113 13.56 1.47 0.47
CA ARG A 113 13.16 0.22 1.14
C ARG A 113 11.64 0.11 1.27
N THR A 114 10.98 1.23 1.53
CA THR A 114 9.51 1.28 1.67
C THR A 114 8.84 1.23 0.31
N HIS A 115 7.86 0.33 0.16
CA HIS A 115 7.03 0.25 -1.05
C HIS A 115 6.13 1.48 -1.18
N ASN A 116 6.07 2.05 -2.38
CA ASN A 116 5.16 3.13 -2.73
C ASN A 116 4.60 2.87 -4.14
N GLU A 117 3.28 2.91 -4.28
CA GLU A 117 2.57 2.67 -5.54
C GLU A 117 2.99 3.64 -6.66
N ASN A 118 3.29 4.90 -6.28
CA ASN A 118 3.60 5.98 -7.22
C ASN A 118 5.12 6.14 -7.49
N GLN A 119 5.95 5.22 -7.01
CA GLN A 119 7.40 5.32 -7.11
C GLN A 119 8.02 4.02 -7.60
N ASP A 120 8.70 4.09 -8.73
CA ASP A 120 9.40 2.96 -9.35
C ASP A 120 10.76 2.64 -8.71
N ASN A 121 11.34 3.61 -7.99
CA ASN A 121 12.65 3.50 -7.36
C ASN A 121 12.59 2.85 -5.97
N THR A 122 11.85 1.75 -5.84
CA THR A 122 11.79 0.96 -4.61
C THR A 122 12.31 -0.45 -4.86
N ILE A 123 12.91 -1.06 -3.82
CA ILE A 123 13.33 -2.48 -3.91
C ILE A 123 12.16 -3.39 -4.25
N SER A 124 10.98 -3.08 -3.74
CA SER A 124 9.76 -3.82 -4.03
C SER A 124 9.39 -3.75 -5.51
N ALA A 125 9.40 -2.57 -6.12
CA ALA A 125 9.12 -2.40 -7.55
C ALA A 125 10.14 -3.14 -8.42
N PHE A 126 11.41 -3.05 -8.08
CA PHE A 126 12.49 -3.74 -8.78
C PHE A 126 12.29 -5.26 -8.79
N LEU A 127 12.10 -5.88 -7.62
CA LEU A 127 11.92 -7.33 -7.50
C LEU A 127 10.60 -7.81 -8.13
N LEU A 128 9.52 -7.02 -8.04
CA LEU A 128 8.25 -7.34 -8.71
C LEU A 128 8.37 -7.27 -10.24
N LYS A 129 9.14 -6.32 -10.78
CA LYS A 129 9.43 -6.23 -12.23
C LYS A 129 10.17 -7.48 -12.73
N LEU A 130 11.17 -7.96 -11.98
CA LEU A 130 11.88 -9.20 -12.31
C LEU A 130 10.95 -10.42 -12.34
N ASN A 131 9.89 -10.43 -11.53
CA ASN A 131 8.94 -11.54 -11.42
C ASN A 131 7.66 -11.37 -12.28
N ASN A 132 7.53 -10.29 -13.04
CA ASN A 132 6.33 -9.93 -13.80
C ASN A 132 5.06 -9.78 -12.93
N LEU A 133 5.23 -9.23 -11.74
CA LEU A 133 4.14 -8.98 -10.77
C LEU A 133 3.97 -7.49 -10.45
N TYR A 134 4.74 -6.61 -11.10
CA TYR A 134 4.68 -5.17 -10.89
C TYR A 134 3.34 -4.59 -11.37
N GLY A 135 2.82 -3.59 -10.65
CA GLY A 135 1.56 -2.91 -10.98
C GLY A 135 0.29 -3.68 -10.60
N LYS A 136 0.40 -4.89 -10.04
CA LYS A 136 -0.73 -5.67 -9.59
C LYS A 136 -1.36 -5.07 -8.33
N LYS A 137 -2.70 -5.14 -8.22
CA LYS A 137 -3.46 -4.72 -7.04
C LYS A 137 -4.09 -5.92 -6.35
N ILE A 138 -4.14 -5.86 -5.03
CA ILE A 138 -4.76 -6.89 -4.19
C ILE A 138 -5.78 -6.27 -3.24
N ARG A 139 -6.86 -6.98 -3.00
CA ARG A 139 -7.90 -6.58 -2.06
C ARG A 139 -7.38 -6.68 -0.63
N LYS A 140 -7.55 -5.57 0.11
CA LYS A 140 -7.06 -5.43 1.49
C LYS A 140 -8.10 -5.83 2.55
N ASN A 141 -9.40 -5.67 2.24
CA ASN A 141 -10.47 -5.93 3.21
C ASN A 141 -11.74 -6.49 2.54
N ALA A 142 -12.70 -6.88 3.36
CA ALA A 142 -13.99 -7.39 2.89
C ALA A 142 -14.82 -6.37 2.08
N LYS A 143 -14.51 -5.08 2.17
CA LYS A 143 -15.22 -3.99 1.48
C LYS A 143 -14.65 -3.68 0.09
N GLY A 144 -13.69 -4.45 -0.38
CA GLY A 144 -13.10 -4.26 -1.70
C GLY A 144 -12.04 -3.17 -1.77
N LYS A 145 -11.57 -2.64 -0.64
CA LYS A 145 -10.42 -1.73 -0.66
C LYS A 145 -9.21 -2.46 -1.20
N THR A 146 -8.60 -1.91 -2.24
CA THR A 146 -7.40 -2.48 -2.84
C THR A 146 -6.15 -1.75 -2.34
N LYS A 147 -5.03 -2.40 -2.47
CA LYS A 147 -3.69 -1.81 -2.33
C LYS A 147 -2.79 -2.32 -3.46
N SER A 148 -1.74 -1.60 -3.80
CA SER A 148 -0.71 -2.11 -4.68
C SER A 148 0.00 -3.32 -4.04
N LEU A 149 0.32 -4.32 -4.86
CA LEU A 149 1.10 -5.47 -4.44
C LEU A 149 2.52 -5.00 -4.10
N SER A 150 2.99 -5.32 -2.91
CA SER A 150 4.39 -5.14 -2.53
C SER A 150 5.14 -6.47 -2.61
N TYR A 151 6.47 -6.43 -2.81
CA TYR A 151 7.26 -7.66 -2.79
C TYR A 151 7.19 -8.34 -1.41
N ARG A 152 7.02 -7.57 -0.34
CA ARG A 152 6.82 -8.10 1.02
C ARG A 152 5.53 -8.90 1.18
N ASP A 153 4.54 -8.67 0.32
CA ASP A 153 3.31 -9.48 0.32
C ASP A 153 3.55 -10.89 -0.20
N VAL A 154 4.48 -11.06 -1.14
CA VAL A 154 4.80 -12.38 -1.72
C VAL A 154 5.95 -13.10 -1.00
N VAL A 155 6.78 -12.39 -0.25
CA VAL A 155 7.93 -12.98 0.47
C VAL A 155 7.51 -14.06 1.44
N SER A 156 6.33 -13.99 2.04
CA SER A 156 5.78 -15.01 2.93
C SER A 156 5.56 -16.37 2.26
N PHE A 157 5.51 -16.42 0.93
CA PHE A 157 5.46 -17.64 0.12
C PHE A 157 6.83 -18.04 -0.46
N LEU A 158 7.91 -17.43 0.05
CA LEU A 158 9.29 -17.67 -0.38
C LEU A 158 10.23 -17.95 0.79
N LEU A 159 10.18 -17.10 1.80
CA LEU A 159 11.10 -17.14 2.94
C LEU A 159 10.37 -17.67 4.17
N ILE A 160 10.67 -18.91 4.56
CA ILE A 160 10.04 -19.55 5.71
C ILE A 160 11.11 -19.79 6.77
N ASN A 161 10.95 -19.16 7.92
CA ASN A 161 11.86 -19.32 9.04
C ASN A 161 11.52 -20.56 9.90
N GLU A 162 12.43 -20.96 10.75
CA GLU A 162 12.31 -22.12 11.63
C GLU A 162 11.06 -22.10 12.52
N LYS A 163 10.56 -20.91 12.93
CA LYS A 163 9.37 -20.81 13.78
C LYS A 163 8.08 -20.97 12.97
N ASP A 164 8.05 -20.38 11.78
CA ASP A 164 6.85 -20.39 10.94
C ASP A 164 6.66 -21.77 10.29
N ILE A 165 7.74 -22.50 10.01
CA ILE A 165 7.67 -23.78 9.29
C ILE A 165 6.90 -24.86 10.06
N ILE A 166 6.88 -24.80 11.39
CA ILE A 166 6.17 -25.76 12.27
C ILE A 166 4.78 -25.28 12.69
N THR A 167 4.28 -24.18 12.10
CA THR A 167 3.03 -23.55 12.51
C THR A 167 1.81 -24.47 12.42
N GLU A 168 0.89 -24.33 13.37
CA GLU A 168 -0.45 -24.92 13.32
C GLU A 168 -1.42 -24.06 12.51
N ASP A 169 -1.11 -22.76 12.39
CA ASP A 169 -1.90 -21.82 11.63
C ASP A 169 -1.83 -22.10 10.12
N SER A 170 -2.77 -21.53 9.38
CA SER A 170 -2.89 -21.68 7.94
C SER A 170 -1.58 -21.36 7.19
N LEU A 171 -1.25 -22.18 6.19
CA LEU A 171 -0.13 -21.96 5.28
C LEU A 171 -0.31 -20.71 4.40
N ILE A 172 -1.54 -20.24 4.26
CA ILE A 172 -1.88 -19.08 3.44
C ILE A 172 -1.88 -17.81 4.31
N GLN A 173 -2.38 -17.88 5.55
CA GLN A 173 -2.50 -16.73 6.46
C GLN A 173 -1.21 -16.52 7.28
N THR A 174 -0.14 -16.15 6.60
CA THR A 174 1.21 -16.12 7.17
C THR A 174 1.50 -14.89 8.03
N ARG A 175 0.67 -13.83 7.96
CA ARG A 175 0.89 -12.53 8.62
C ARG A 175 -0.09 -12.25 9.76
N GLY A 176 -0.69 -13.30 10.31
CA GLY A 176 -1.60 -13.21 11.45
C GLY A 176 -3.02 -12.74 11.08
N ARG A 177 -3.91 -12.76 12.09
CA ARG A 177 -5.37 -12.59 11.92
C ARG A 177 -5.81 -11.27 11.29
N THR A 178 -5.00 -10.22 11.36
CA THR A 178 -5.34 -8.89 10.80
C THR A 178 -5.16 -8.80 9.28
N ASN A 179 -4.40 -9.72 8.68
CA ASN A 179 -4.04 -9.68 7.26
C ASN A 179 -4.67 -10.82 6.42
N VAL A 180 -5.63 -11.55 6.98
CA VAL A 180 -6.27 -12.72 6.34
C VAL A 180 -6.73 -12.43 4.90
N THR A 181 -7.43 -11.32 4.70
CA THR A 181 -7.92 -10.94 3.37
C THR A 181 -6.78 -10.67 2.40
N ILE A 182 -5.71 -10.03 2.87
CA ILE A 182 -4.54 -9.72 2.03
C ILE A 182 -3.85 -11.02 1.63
N ASP A 183 -3.54 -11.88 2.58
CA ASP A 183 -2.82 -13.14 2.35
C ASP A 183 -3.58 -14.05 1.40
N LEU A 184 -4.91 -14.18 1.59
CA LEU A 184 -5.78 -14.95 0.71
C LEU A 184 -5.76 -14.39 -0.72
N ASN A 185 -5.82 -13.07 -0.89
CA ASN A 185 -5.81 -12.46 -2.24
C ASN A 185 -4.43 -12.48 -2.88
N VAL A 186 -3.35 -12.44 -2.12
CA VAL A 186 -2.00 -12.72 -2.63
C VAL A 186 -1.91 -14.17 -3.12
N PHE A 187 -2.38 -15.12 -2.34
CA PHE A 187 -2.42 -16.52 -2.76
C PHE A 187 -3.30 -16.72 -3.99
N LYS A 188 -4.49 -16.08 -4.04
CA LYS A 188 -5.36 -16.06 -5.21
C LYS A 188 -4.61 -15.55 -6.45
N LEU A 189 -3.90 -14.43 -6.33
CA LEU A 189 -3.08 -13.88 -7.41
C LEU A 189 -2.01 -14.88 -7.86
N ILE A 190 -1.30 -15.50 -6.90
CA ILE A 190 -0.25 -16.49 -7.18
C ILE A 190 -0.78 -17.67 -8.00
N ILE A 191 -1.92 -18.26 -7.64
CA ILE A 191 -2.40 -19.45 -8.33
C ILE A 191 -3.24 -19.15 -9.58
N SER A 192 -3.98 -18.04 -9.62
CA SER A 192 -4.86 -17.69 -10.74
C SER A 192 -4.23 -16.72 -11.75
N GLY A 193 -3.30 -15.88 -11.33
CA GLY A 193 -2.75 -14.75 -12.11
C GLY A 193 -3.68 -13.54 -12.18
N LYS A 194 -4.88 -13.63 -11.60
CA LYS A 194 -5.88 -12.55 -11.60
C LYS A 194 -5.65 -11.64 -10.40
N ASP A 195 -5.47 -10.37 -10.65
CA ASP A 195 -5.38 -9.34 -9.63
C ASP A 195 -6.75 -8.70 -9.33
N ASP A 196 -6.78 -7.80 -8.39
CA ASP A 196 -7.98 -7.14 -7.90
C ASP A 196 -8.08 -5.68 -8.39
N SER A 197 -7.44 -5.32 -9.52
CA SER A 197 -7.42 -3.94 -10.04
C SER A 197 -8.81 -3.42 -10.43
N ASN A 198 -9.71 -4.31 -10.86
CA ASN A 198 -11.06 -3.97 -11.30
C ASN A 198 -12.12 -4.00 -10.17
N ILE A 199 -11.70 -4.20 -8.93
CA ILE A 199 -12.63 -4.24 -7.80
C ILE A 199 -13.07 -2.81 -7.45
N VAL A 200 -14.37 -2.62 -7.35
CA VAL A 200 -14.97 -1.38 -6.84
C VAL A 200 -15.07 -1.46 -5.32
N GLU A 201 -14.48 -0.47 -4.64
CA GLU A 201 -14.51 -0.39 -3.17
C GLU A 201 -15.93 -0.09 -2.68
N GLN A 202 -16.40 -0.88 -1.72
CA GLN A 202 -17.66 -0.61 -1.01
C GLN A 202 -17.43 0.46 0.05
N LEU A 203 -18.30 1.45 0.05
CA LEU A 203 -18.30 2.47 1.07
C LEU A 203 -18.65 1.88 2.45
N ASP A 204 -17.98 2.34 3.48
CA ASP A 204 -18.36 1.96 4.83
C ASP A 204 -19.57 2.78 5.34
N LYS A 205 -20.19 2.31 6.42
CA LYS A 205 -21.35 3.00 7.02
C LYS A 205 -21.04 4.46 7.35
N GLN A 206 -19.83 4.75 7.80
CA GLN A 206 -19.40 6.10 8.13
C GLN A 206 -19.23 6.94 6.86
N GLN A 207 -18.64 6.39 5.81
CA GLN A 207 -18.52 7.04 4.52
C GLN A 207 -19.89 7.29 3.86
N VAL A 208 -20.81 6.32 3.96
CA VAL A 208 -22.19 6.47 3.50
C VAL A 208 -22.90 7.56 4.31
N ASN A 209 -22.77 7.57 5.63
CA ASN A 209 -23.36 8.61 6.48
C ASN A 209 -22.75 9.99 6.19
N ASN A 210 -21.44 10.07 6.00
CA ASN A 210 -20.78 11.32 5.61
C ASN A 210 -21.27 11.82 4.25
N ARG A 211 -21.47 10.90 3.27
CA ARG A 211 -22.04 11.27 1.96
C ARG A 211 -23.50 11.72 2.08
N LYS A 212 -24.29 11.02 2.89
CA LYS A 212 -25.67 11.44 3.20
C LYS A 212 -25.71 12.82 3.86
N GLY A 213 -24.83 13.08 4.83
CA GLY A 213 -24.69 14.42 5.42
C GLY A 213 -24.31 15.49 4.41
N ARG A 214 -23.37 15.18 3.49
CA ARG A 214 -23.04 16.10 2.39
C ARG A 214 -24.21 16.33 1.43
N ILE A 215 -24.96 15.29 1.10
CA ILE A 215 -26.17 15.41 0.27
C ILE A 215 -27.16 16.32 0.97
N GLN A 216 -27.38 16.16 2.28
CA GLN A 216 -28.27 17.02 3.05
C GLN A 216 -27.82 18.49 2.98
N ILE A 217 -26.55 18.76 3.26
CA ILE A 217 -25.97 20.11 3.17
C ILE A 217 -26.14 20.70 1.76
N LEU A 218 -25.87 19.90 0.71
CA LEU A 218 -26.04 20.36 -0.67
C LEU A 218 -27.51 20.62 -0.99
N THR A 219 -28.42 19.80 -0.46
CA THR A 219 -29.87 19.98 -0.66
C THR A 219 -30.36 21.25 0.05
N ASP A 220 -29.90 21.51 1.26
CA ASP A 220 -30.23 22.72 2.00
C ASP A 220 -29.67 23.95 1.28
N LEU A 221 -28.41 23.89 0.81
CA LEU A 221 -27.79 24.94 -0.01
C LEU A 221 -28.57 25.18 -1.32
N ILE A 222 -29.01 24.13 -2.01
CA ILE A 222 -29.83 24.27 -3.22
C ILE A 222 -31.16 24.98 -2.88
N LYS A 223 -31.73 24.66 -1.73
CA LYS A 223 -32.95 25.28 -1.25
C LYS A 223 -32.73 26.76 -1.00
N ASP A 224 -31.70 27.11 -0.23
CA ASP A 224 -31.35 28.52 0.07
C ASP A 224 -31.07 29.30 -1.21
N LEU A 225 -30.28 28.74 -2.14
CA LEU A 225 -30.04 29.41 -3.44
C LEU A 225 -31.30 29.53 -4.29
N ASN A 226 -32.25 28.60 -4.20
CA ASN A 226 -33.53 28.75 -4.88
C ASN A 226 -34.37 29.85 -4.23
N GLU A 227 -34.36 30.01 -2.91
CA GLU A 227 -35.07 31.07 -2.21
C GLU A 227 -34.52 32.47 -2.55
N GLU A 228 -33.22 32.57 -2.89
CA GLU A 228 -32.61 33.83 -3.38
C GLU A 228 -33.03 34.18 -4.81
N ILE A 229 -33.55 33.24 -5.61
CA ILE A 229 -34.02 33.51 -6.95
C ILE A 229 -35.42 34.16 -6.88
N PRO A 230 -35.63 35.36 -7.45
CA PRO A 230 -36.96 35.97 -7.48
C PRO A 230 -37.98 35.08 -8.19
N ASN A 231 -39.22 35.06 -7.68
CA ASN A 231 -40.30 34.19 -8.18
C ASN A 231 -40.51 34.24 -9.70
N GLU A 232 -40.31 35.41 -10.31
CA GLU A 232 -40.42 35.59 -11.75
C GLU A 232 -39.39 34.81 -12.59
N TYR A 233 -38.26 34.44 -11.98
CA TYR A 233 -37.15 33.71 -12.65
C TYR A 233 -37.04 32.23 -12.26
N HIS A 234 -37.86 31.76 -11.34
CA HIS A 234 -37.80 30.34 -10.91
C HIS A 234 -37.92 29.38 -12.10
N ASN A 235 -38.90 29.58 -12.95
CA ASN A 235 -39.17 28.72 -14.11
C ASN A 235 -38.43 29.15 -15.39
N ALA A 236 -37.63 30.23 -15.33
CA ALA A 236 -36.90 30.73 -16.50
C ALA A 236 -35.74 29.76 -16.84
N LYS A 237 -35.69 29.33 -18.10
CA LYS A 237 -34.58 28.52 -18.61
C LYS A 237 -33.31 29.39 -18.71
N VAL A 238 -32.15 28.77 -18.51
CA VAL A 238 -30.84 29.43 -18.58
C VAL A 238 -30.65 30.12 -19.94
N GLU A 239 -31.10 29.46 -21.01
CA GLU A 239 -31.01 29.97 -22.38
C GLU A 239 -31.81 31.29 -22.55
N ILE A 240 -33.01 31.36 -21.95
CA ILE A 240 -33.85 32.56 -22.01
C ILE A 240 -33.20 33.71 -21.27
N LEU A 241 -32.55 33.44 -20.12
CA LEU A 241 -31.82 34.45 -19.37
C LEU A 241 -30.59 34.94 -20.13
N GLN A 242 -29.90 34.05 -20.81
CA GLN A 242 -28.79 34.37 -21.70
C GLN A 242 -29.23 35.20 -22.88
N GLU A 243 -30.37 34.88 -23.54
CA GLU A 243 -30.96 35.69 -24.59
C GLU A 243 -31.33 37.10 -24.11
N GLN A 244 -31.88 37.20 -22.89
CA GLN A 244 -32.21 38.52 -22.32
C GLN A 244 -30.96 39.36 -22.08
N ILE A 245 -29.88 38.74 -21.59
CA ILE A 245 -28.59 39.41 -21.42
C ILE A 245 -28.04 39.85 -22.78
N GLU A 246 -28.14 39.00 -23.79
CA GLU A 246 -27.69 39.29 -25.14
C GLU A 246 -28.49 40.46 -25.77
N LYS A 247 -29.82 40.50 -25.56
CA LYS A 247 -30.67 41.66 -25.98
C LYS A 247 -30.25 42.94 -25.27
N ILE A 248 -29.93 42.89 -23.99
CA ILE A 248 -29.42 44.02 -23.24
C ILE A 248 -28.05 44.45 -23.80
N ASP A 249 -27.16 43.51 -24.07
CA ASP A 249 -25.85 43.78 -24.64
C ASP A 249 -25.92 44.38 -26.04
N ASN A 250 -26.89 43.96 -26.84
CA ASN A 250 -27.17 44.60 -28.16
C ASN A 250 -27.76 45.99 -28.05
N SER A 251 -28.59 46.24 -27.04
CA SER A 251 -29.07 47.58 -26.72
C SER A 251 -27.92 48.51 -26.32
N PHE A 252 -26.94 47.99 -25.58
CA PHE A 252 -25.71 48.74 -25.30
C PHE A 252 -24.92 49.09 -26.57
N LYS A 253 -24.80 48.16 -27.53
CA LYS A 253 -24.13 48.46 -28.81
C LYS A 253 -24.83 49.57 -29.59
N SER A 254 -26.18 49.57 -29.62
CA SER A 254 -26.95 50.61 -30.31
C SER A 254 -26.86 51.98 -29.62
N LEU A 255 -26.84 52.02 -28.28
CA LEU A 255 -26.58 53.20 -27.49
C LEU A 255 -25.17 53.73 -27.72
N ASN A 256 -24.15 52.86 -27.79
CA ASN A 256 -22.78 53.25 -28.08
C ASN A 256 -22.59 53.86 -29.46
N ILE A 257 -23.38 53.45 -30.47
CA ILE A 257 -23.33 54.06 -31.81
C ILE A 257 -23.79 55.52 -31.75
N LYS A 258 -24.78 55.85 -30.93
CA LYS A 258 -25.24 57.24 -30.69
C LYS A 258 -24.21 58.05 -29.89
N PHE A 259 -23.33 57.44 -29.20
CA PHE A 259 -22.31 58.06 -28.36
C PHE A 259 -20.93 58.22 -29.01
N LYS A 260 -20.75 57.85 -30.26
CA LYS A 260 -19.43 57.90 -30.95
C LYS A 260 -18.72 59.24 -30.89
N THR A 261 -19.43 60.34 -30.81
CA THR A 261 -18.87 61.72 -30.70
C THR A 261 -18.33 62.07 -29.30
N ILE A 262 -18.88 61.45 -28.27
CA ILE A 262 -18.44 61.63 -26.87
C ILE A 262 -17.44 60.52 -26.48
N GLN A 263 -17.31 59.50 -27.30
CA GLN A 263 -16.57 58.25 -27.06
C GLN A 263 -15.06 58.40 -26.79
N LYS A 264 -14.39 59.41 -27.35
CA LYS A 264 -12.92 59.54 -27.18
C LYS A 264 -12.48 59.73 -25.71
N THR A 265 -13.25 60.42 -24.93
CA THR A 265 -13.00 60.60 -23.49
C THR A 265 -13.61 59.49 -22.67
N PHE A 266 -14.74 58.97 -23.10
CA PHE A 266 -15.45 57.89 -22.43
C PHE A 266 -14.68 56.56 -22.53
N HIS A 267 -14.17 56.19 -23.71
CA HIS A 267 -13.41 54.97 -23.91
C HIS A 267 -12.17 54.85 -23.01
N LYS A 268 -11.50 55.95 -22.72
CA LYS A 268 -10.34 55.94 -21.83
C LYS A 268 -10.73 55.54 -20.40
N HIS A 269 -11.84 56.04 -19.91
CA HIS A 269 -12.32 55.73 -18.56
C HIS A 269 -12.99 54.33 -18.50
N GLU A 270 -13.70 53.94 -19.54
CA GLU A 270 -14.36 52.64 -19.60
C GLU A 270 -13.36 51.49 -19.75
N ASN A 271 -12.33 51.63 -20.58
CA ASN A 271 -11.24 50.64 -20.66
C ASN A 271 -10.54 50.44 -19.32
N LYS A 272 -10.35 51.52 -18.55
CA LYS A 272 -9.77 51.44 -17.22
C LYS A 272 -10.70 50.68 -16.24
N ARG A 273 -12.03 50.92 -16.34
CA ARG A 273 -13.03 50.22 -15.53
C ARG A 273 -13.03 48.69 -15.83
N ASN A 274 -13.04 48.34 -17.13
CA ASN A 274 -13.07 46.94 -17.54
C ASN A 274 -11.81 46.18 -17.12
N SER A 275 -10.63 46.81 -17.19
CA SER A 275 -9.39 46.22 -16.73
C SER A 275 -9.39 45.94 -15.21
N LEU A 276 -9.98 46.87 -14.43
CA LEU A 276 -10.12 46.73 -12.99
C LEU A 276 -11.14 45.62 -12.62
N THR A 277 -12.26 45.53 -13.37
CA THR A 277 -13.27 44.46 -13.18
C THR A 277 -12.72 43.07 -13.45
N SER A 278 -11.94 42.94 -14.54
CA SER A 278 -11.26 41.68 -14.87
C SER A 278 -10.31 41.25 -13.75
N LYS A 279 -9.54 42.18 -13.21
CA LYS A 279 -8.63 41.95 -12.10
C LYS A 279 -9.35 41.59 -10.80
N SER A 280 -10.50 42.24 -10.52
CA SER A 280 -11.35 41.90 -9.36
C SER A 280 -11.90 40.45 -9.47
N ASN A 281 -12.37 40.06 -10.66
CA ASN A 281 -12.92 38.74 -10.91
C ASN A 281 -11.85 37.61 -10.77
N GLU A 282 -10.62 37.89 -11.23
CA GLU A 282 -9.50 36.95 -11.03
C GLU A 282 -9.21 36.71 -9.53
N LEU A 283 -9.18 37.80 -8.76
CA LEU A 283 -8.95 37.72 -7.33
C LEU A 283 -10.10 37.02 -6.58
N LYS A 284 -11.36 37.27 -6.99
CA LYS A 284 -12.54 36.58 -6.45
C LYS A 284 -12.50 35.05 -6.72
N SER A 285 -12.04 34.68 -7.91
CA SER A 285 -11.85 33.26 -8.24
C SER A 285 -10.78 32.60 -7.38
N LYS A 286 -9.65 33.28 -7.14
CA LYS A 286 -8.58 32.82 -6.24
C LYS A 286 -9.08 32.68 -4.78
N LEU A 287 -9.87 33.66 -4.32
CA LEU A 287 -10.46 33.64 -2.98
C LEU A 287 -11.35 32.41 -2.78
N LYS A 288 -12.19 32.09 -3.76
CA LYS A 288 -13.09 30.92 -3.69
C LYS A 288 -12.33 29.60 -3.53
N ILE A 289 -11.26 29.42 -4.32
CA ILE A 289 -10.41 28.21 -4.23
C ILE A 289 -9.78 28.10 -2.83
N LEU A 290 -9.33 29.22 -2.28
CA LEU A 290 -8.72 29.24 -0.96
C LEU A 290 -9.72 28.89 0.15
N GLU A 291 -10.96 29.35 0.03
CA GLU A 291 -12.05 29.02 0.96
C GLU A 291 -12.37 27.51 0.93
N GLU A 292 -12.45 26.92 -0.27
CA GLU A 292 -12.66 25.47 -0.40
C GLU A 292 -11.51 24.63 0.21
N LEU A 293 -10.26 25.09 0.09
CA LEU A 293 -9.10 24.41 0.69
C LEU A 293 -9.11 24.51 2.23
N TYR A 294 -9.49 25.67 2.74
CA TYR A 294 -9.62 25.91 4.18
C TYR A 294 -10.66 24.98 4.80
N ASP A 295 -11.83 24.85 4.19
CA ASP A 295 -12.90 23.98 4.68
C ASP A 295 -12.46 22.50 4.72
N ARG A 296 -11.74 22.04 3.68
CA ARG A 296 -11.16 20.70 3.69
C ARG A 296 -10.17 20.50 4.83
N SER A 297 -9.40 21.52 5.16
CA SER A 297 -8.43 21.48 6.25
C SER A 297 -9.10 21.33 7.63
N LEU A 298 -10.30 21.91 7.79
CA LEU A 298 -11.09 21.76 9.02
C LEU A 298 -11.53 20.29 9.23
N ILE A 299 -12.00 19.66 8.16
CA ILE A 299 -12.40 18.24 8.21
C ILE A 299 -11.22 17.36 8.61
N LEU A 300 -10.05 17.59 8.00
CA LEU A 300 -8.84 16.82 8.32
C LEU A 300 -8.40 17.01 9.78
N LYS A 301 -8.55 18.22 10.32
CA LYS A 301 -8.26 18.51 11.73
C LYS A 301 -9.15 17.70 12.67
N GLU A 302 -10.42 17.52 12.31
CA GLU A 302 -11.36 16.70 13.10
C GLU A 302 -10.98 15.21 13.02
N GLN A 303 -10.58 14.74 11.85
CA GLN A 303 -10.08 13.38 11.69
C GLN A 303 -8.86 13.12 12.59
N TYR A 304 -7.85 13.98 12.56
CA TYR A 304 -6.69 13.88 13.45
C TYR A 304 -7.09 13.88 14.94
N THR A 305 -8.09 14.69 15.30
CA THR A 305 -8.57 14.75 16.67
C THR A 305 -9.24 13.45 17.10
N THR A 306 -10.00 12.83 16.19
CA THR A 306 -10.67 11.55 16.43
C THR A 306 -9.67 10.41 16.54
N ASP A 307 -8.65 10.40 15.67
CA ASP A 307 -7.60 9.37 15.70
C ASP A 307 -6.77 9.45 17.00
N ILE A 308 -6.44 10.66 17.45
CA ILE A 308 -5.77 10.85 18.75
C ILE A 308 -6.65 10.30 19.90
N LYS A 309 -7.97 10.59 19.88
CA LYS A 309 -8.89 10.06 20.92
C LYS A 309 -8.91 8.53 20.90
N ARG A 310 -9.03 7.93 19.71
CA ARG A 310 -9.02 6.47 19.55
C ARG A 310 -7.75 5.83 20.09
N LEU A 311 -6.59 6.42 19.73
CA LEU A 311 -5.29 5.93 20.22
C LEU A 311 -5.16 6.07 21.75
N LYS A 312 -5.63 7.18 22.33
CA LYS A 312 -5.68 7.36 23.80
C LYS A 312 -6.55 6.31 24.47
N SER A 313 -7.74 6.05 23.93
CA SER A 313 -8.62 4.99 24.47
C SER A 313 -7.96 3.60 24.35
N SER A 314 -7.18 3.36 23.29
CA SER A 314 -6.42 2.12 23.15
C SER A 314 -5.32 2.00 24.21
N ILE A 315 -4.66 3.11 24.55
CA ILE A 315 -3.66 3.18 25.64
C ILE A 315 -4.34 2.88 26.97
N GLU A 316 -5.46 3.56 27.27
CA GLU A 316 -6.24 3.36 28.51
C GLU A 316 -6.67 1.89 28.67
N ALA A 317 -7.22 1.30 27.59
CA ALA A 317 -7.59 -0.11 27.56
C ALA A 317 -6.38 -1.03 27.81
N SER A 318 -5.22 -0.69 27.22
CA SER A 318 -3.98 -1.44 27.42
C SER A 318 -3.44 -1.32 28.84
N ILE A 319 -3.56 -0.16 29.47
CA ILE A 319 -3.20 0.06 30.88
C ILE A 319 -4.11 -0.77 31.79
N LEU A 320 -5.43 -0.75 31.53
CA LEU A 320 -6.41 -1.56 32.29
C LEU A 320 -6.12 -3.06 32.18
N LEU A 321 -5.58 -3.53 31.04
CA LEU A 321 -5.15 -4.92 30.88
C LEU A 321 -3.90 -5.23 31.71
N ILE A 322 -3.01 -4.26 31.92
CA ILE A 322 -1.84 -4.41 32.81
C ILE A 322 -2.29 -4.41 34.28
N ASP A 323 -3.14 -3.45 34.68
CA ASP A 323 -3.60 -3.28 36.06
C ASP A 323 -4.49 -4.44 36.54
N ASN A 324 -5.25 -5.06 35.62
CA ASN A 324 -6.11 -6.21 35.90
C ASN A 324 -5.39 -7.57 35.83
N ASN A 325 -4.06 -7.57 35.77
CA ASN A 325 -3.23 -8.79 35.75
C ASN A 325 -3.22 -9.53 37.11
N HIS A 326 -4.37 -9.58 37.78
CA HIS A 326 -4.63 -10.56 38.82
C HIS A 326 -4.94 -11.88 38.12
N THR A 327 -4.04 -12.83 38.30
CA THR A 327 -4.21 -14.24 37.98
C THR A 327 -5.58 -14.73 38.45
N TYR A 328 -6.56 -14.66 37.59
CA TYR A 328 -7.77 -15.42 37.77
C TYR A 328 -7.62 -16.71 36.97
N ASP A 329 -7.35 -17.77 37.71
CA ASP A 329 -7.61 -19.13 37.23
C ASP A 329 -9.12 -19.23 36.96
N LYS A 330 -9.53 -18.85 35.78
CA LYS A 330 -10.93 -19.04 35.32
C LYS A 330 -10.93 -20.08 34.23
N ASP A 331 -11.76 -21.07 34.43
CA ASP A 331 -12.04 -22.05 33.40
C ASP A 331 -12.82 -21.38 32.25
N CYS A 332 -12.49 -21.72 31.02
CA CYS A 332 -13.19 -21.19 29.84
C CYS A 332 -14.69 -21.54 29.92
N PRO A 333 -15.61 -20.58 29.85
CA PRO A 333 -17.05 -20.84 29.97
C PRO A 333 -17.61 -21.68 28.81
N VAL A 334 -16.84 -21.94 27.75
CA VAL A 334 -17.26 -22.73 26.58
C VAL A 334 -16.68 -24.12 26.56
N CYS A 335 -15.43 -24.33 27.02
CA CYS A 335 -14.76 -25.64 26.92
C CYS A 335 -14.18 -26.14 28.25
N ASN A 336 -14.33 -25.43 29.36
CA ASN A 336 -13.85 -25.77 30.71
C ASN A 336 -12.34 -26.02 30.84
N ASN A 337 -11.54 -25.65 29.83
CA ASN A 337 -10.08 -25.74 29.94
C ASN A 337 -9.53 -24.49 30.63
N LYS A 338 -8.49 -24.69 31.45
CA LYS A 338 -7.80 -23.58 32.11
C LYS A 338 -7.17 -22.65 31.08
N ILE A 339 -7.54 -21.38 31.13
CA ILE A 339 -6.93 -20.35 30.30
C ILE A 339 -5.65 -19.89 31.00
N THR A 340 -4.51 -20.39 30.53
CA THR A 340 -3.18 -20.06 31.06
C THR A 340 -2.42 -19.03 30.22
N GLU A 341 -3.13 -18.21 29.45
CA GLU A 341 -2.44 -17.18 28.69
C GLU A 341 -2.04 -16.03 29.62
N LYS A 342 -0.77 -15.97 29.94
CA LYS A 342 -0.13 -14.78 30.49
C LYS A 342 -0.10 -13.73 29.40
N CYS A 343 -0.91 -12.68 29.54
CA CYS A 343 -0.69 -11.49 28.74
C CYS A 343 0.77 -11.05 28.90
N ASN A 344 1.47 -11.01 27.79
CA ASN A 344 2.89 -10.64 27.79
C ASN A 344 2.96 -9.13 28.05
N GLU A 345 3.23 -8.74 29.29
CA GLU A 345 3.30 -7.35 29.75
C GLU A 345 4.23 -6.50 28.86
N THR A 346 5.27 -7.13 28.31
CA THR A 346 6.21 -6.49 27.41
C THR A 346 5.58 -6.16 26.05
N GLU A 347 4.70 -7.00 25.53
CA GLU A 347 3.97 -6.76 24.29
C GLU A 347 2.96 -5.62 24.47
N ILE A 348 2.23 -5.59 25.59
CA ILE A 348 1.29 -4.51 25.91
C ILE A 348 2.05 -3.19 26.07
N LYS A 349 3.19 -3.18 26.75
CA LYS A 349 4.04 -1.99 26.86
C LYS A 349 4.56 -1.50 25.51
N ASN A 350 4.85 -2.43 24.58
CA ASN A 350 5.23 -2.06 23.22
C ASN A 350 4.07 -1.46 22.42
N ILE A 351 2.86 -1.97 22.61
CA ILE A 351 1.64 -1.40 22.01
C ILE A 351 1.41 0.02 22.52
N ILE A 352 1.52 0.24 23.84
CA ILE A 352 1.39 1.57 24.45
C ILE A 352 2.41 2.54 23.82
N LYS A 353 3.70 2.17 23.80
CA LYS A 353 4.75 2.99 23.19
C LYS A 353 4.49 3.28 21.71
N SER A 354 3.99 2.31 20.98
CA SER A 354 3.64 2.49 19.57
C SER A 354 2.51 3.51 19.41
N CYS A 355 1.45 3.39 20.22
CA CYS A 355 0.35 4.34 20.21
C CYS A 355 0.80 5.74 20.63
N GLU A 356 1.64 5.86 21.65
CA GLU A 356 2.22 7.15 22.07
C GLU A 356 3.03 7.81 20.95
N SER A 357 3.90 7.03 20.30
CA SER A 357 4.70 7.54 19.18
C SER A 357 3.83 8.01 18.01
N GLU A 358 2.73 7.32 17.75
CA GLU A 358 1.80 7.69 16.69
C GLU A 358 0.98 8.93 17.07
N ILE A 359 0.57 9.06 18.34
CA ILE A 359 -0.06 10.29 18.85
C ILE A 359 0.86 11.50 18.62
N ILE A 360 2.14 11.39 18.97
CA ILE A 360 3.11 12.48 18.78
C ILE A 360 3.22 12.88 17.30
N LYS A 361 3.25 11.91 16.39
CA LYS A 361 3.26 12.20 14.96
C LYS A 361 1.99 12.93 14.50
N ILE A 362 0.82 12.43 14.92
CA ILE A 362 -0.45 13.05 14.55
C ILE A 362 -0.57 14.46 15.17
N GLU A 363 -0.10 14.66 16.40
CA GLU A 363 -0.05 15.98 17.04
C GLU A 363 0.85 16.95 16.27
N LYS A 364 2.01 16.47 15.78
CA LYS A 364 2.88 17.26 14.90
C LYS A 364 2.18 17.63 13.60
N LEU A 365 1.55 16.67 12.92
CA LEU A 365 0.77 16.92 11.70
C LEU A 365 -0.37 17.90 11.95
N LYS A 366 -1.04 17.79 13.09
CA LYS A 366 -2.11 18.70 13.51
C LYS A 366 -1.59 20.12 13.75
N LEU A 367 -0.37 20.25 14.30
CA LEU A 367 0.28 21.55 14.47
C LEU A 367 0.69 22.17 13.13
N GLU A 368 1.27 21.38 12.23
CA GLU A 368 1.60 21.81 10.87
C GLU A 368 0.34 22.22 10.09
N LEU A 369 -0.75 21.47 10.23
CA LEU A 369 -2.05 21.80 9.65
C LEU A 369 -2.58 23.12 10.20
N LYS A 370 -2.48 23.34 11.52
CA LYS A 370 -2.86 24.61 12.17
C LYS A 370 -2.06 25.79 11.62
N ASN A 371 -0.74 25.62 11.44
CA ASN A 371 0.09 26.66 10.84
C ASN A 371 -0.32 26.96 9.39
N SER A 372 -0.64 25.91 8.61
CA SER A 372 -1.17 26.08 7.27
C SER A 372 -2.52 26.80 7.27
N GLN A 373 -3.41 26.49 8.22
CA GLN A 373 -4.69 27.18 8.38
C GLN A 373 -4.50 28.67 8.66
N ILE A 374 -3.54 29.03 9.52
CA ILE A 374 -3.22 30.43 9.83
C ILE A 374 -2.73 31.16 8.57
N LEU A 375 -1.86 30.53 7.77
CA LEU A 375 -1.40 31.11 6.51
C LEU A 375 -2.53 31.30 5.51
N MET A 376 -3.38 30.30 5.34
CA MET A 376 -4.55 30.38 4.45
C MET A 376 -5.51 31.50 4.88
N GLU A 377 -5.74 31.70 6.18
CA GLU A 377 -6.58 32.76 6.71
C GLU A 377 -5.96 34.14 6.47
N SER A 378 -4.63 34.27 6.61
CA SER A 378 -3.91 35.50 6.26
C SER A 378 -4.07 35.84 4.79
N ASP A 379 -3.86 34.88 3.90
CA ASP A 379 -3.99 35.05 2.46
C ASP A 379 -5.43 35.44 2.07
N ARG A 380 -6.42 34.84 2.74
CA ARG A 380 -7.84 35.10 2.54
C ARG A 380 -8.21 36.57 2.88
N THR A 381 -7.68 37.06 4.02
CA THR A 381 -7.91 38.46 4.44
C THR A 381 -7.22 39.45 3.49
N GLU A 382 -6.00 39.13 3.06
CA GLU A 382 -5.29 39.98 2.07
C GLU A 382 -6.02 40.07 0.72
N LEU A 383 -6.52 38.92 0.23
CA LEU A 383 -7.30 38.88 -1.01
C LEU A 383 -8.60 39.70 -0.90
N LYS A 384 -9.31 39.61 0.24
CA LYS A 384 -10.52 40.43 0.48
C LYS A 384 -10.23 41.91 0.46
N ILE A 385 -9.12 42.34 1.05
CA ILE A 385 -8.69 43.76 1.02
C ILE A 385 -8.39 44.21 -0.42
N LYS A 386 -7.62 43.43 -1.18
CA LYS A 386 -7.28 43.73 -2.57
C LYS A 386 -8.53 43.83 -3.46
N ILE A 387 -9.50 42.97 -3.24
CA ILE A 387 -10.80 42.99 -3.96
C ILE A 387 -11.55 44.30 -3.64
N SER A 388 -11.64 44.64 -2.35
CA SER A 388 -12.31 45.85 -1.89
C SER A 388 -11.72 47.13 -2.50
N ASP A 389 -10.39 47.24 -2.55
CA ASP A 389 -9.68 48.40 -3.12
C ASP A 389 -9.90 48.57 -4.62
N ILE A 390 -9.98 47.47 -5.35
CA ILE A 390 -10.26 47.48 -6.79
C ILE A 390 -11.72 47.90 -7.03
N ASP A 391 -12.65 47.36 -6.25
CA ASP A 391 -14.07 47.67 -6.38
C ASP A 391 -14.35 49.19 -6.11
N LYS A 392 -13.68 49.83 -5.12
CA LYS A 392 -13.72 51.27 -4.88
C LYS A 392 -13.25 52.12 -6.08
N LYS A 393 -12.13 51.69 -6.70
CA LYS A 393 -11.63 52.42 -7.91
C LYS A 393 -12.57 52.30 -9.10
N ILE A 394 -13.33 51.21 -9.20
CA ILE A 394 -14.36 51.05 -10.22
C ILE A 394 -15.49 52.06 -10.00
N GLU A 395 -15.87 52.28 -8.76
CA GLU A 395 -16.92 53.22 -8.35
C GLU A 395 -16.55 54.71 -8.64
N GLU A 396 -15.32 55.13 -8.27
CA GLU A 396 -14.80 56.47 -8.54
C GLU A 396 -14.79 56.82 -10.04
N ILE A 397 -14.44 55.86 -10.89
CA ILE A 397 -14.44 56.07 -12.35
C ILE A 397 -15.88 56.23 -12.85
N THR A 398 -16.84 55.54 -12.28
CA THR A 398 -18.25 55.64 -12.65
C THR A 398 -18.82 57.05 -12.34
N GLU A 399 -18.52 57.59 -11.14
CA GLU A 399 -18.90 58.94 -10.76
C GLU A 399 -18.28 60.02 -11.68
N ASN A 400 -17.02 59.87 -12.07
CA ASN A 400 -16.36 60.79 -12.98
C ASN A 400 -16.96 60.77 -14.39
N LEU A 401 -17.51 59.63 -14.83
CA LEU A 401 -18.25 59.50 -16.08
C LEU A 401 -19.61 60.20 -16.01
N GLU A 402 -20.26 60.19 -14.84
CA GLU A 402 -21.55 60.86 -14.63
C GLU A 402 -21.46 62.41 -14.72
N LYS A 403 -20.43 62.97 -14.07
CA LYS A 403 -20.23 64.42 -13.97
C LYS A 403 -19.81 65.10 -15.28
N GLY A 404 -19.43 64.33 -16.29
CA GLY A 404 -18.90 64.93 -17.57
C GLY A 404 -19.89 65.06 -18.73
N ILE A 405 -21.16 64.71 -18.53
CA ILE A 405 -22.09 64.53 -19.65
C ILE A 405 -23.42 65.30 -19.40
N GLY A 406 -23.79 66.19 -20.29
CA GLY A 406 -25.01 67.02 -20.18
C GLY A 406 -26.32 66.22 -20.22
N ASP A 407 -27.46 66.94 -20.12
CA ASP A 407 -28.80 66.38 -19.88
C ASP A 407 -29.18 65.19 -20.81
N GLU A 408 -28.72 65.22 -22.05
CA GLU A 408 -28.96 64.09 -22.99
C GLU A 408 -28.17 62.83 -22.62
N MET A 409 -27.03 62.99 -22.01
CA MET A 409 -26.22 61.95 -21.44
C MET A 409 -26.83 61.40 -20.15
N ASN A 410 -27.37 62.26 -19.29
CA ASN A 410 -28.08 61.85 -18.08
C ASN A 410 -29.23 60.88 -18.39
N ARG A 411 -29.95 61.15 -19.45
CA ARG A 411 -31.09 60.35 -19.91
C ARG A 411 -30.59 58.94 -20.41
N ILE A 412 -29.56 58.97 -21.25
CA ILE A 412 -28.94 57.71 -21.72
C ILE A 412 -28.24 57.04 -20.59
N TYR A 413 -27.59 57.75 -19.68
CA TYR A 413 -26.98 57.21 -18.47
C TYR A 413 -28.02 56.48 -17.60
N GLN A 414 -29.20 57.11 -17.33
CA GLN A 414 -30.26 56.41 -16.55
C GLN A 414 -30.76 55.16 -17.24
N ILE A 415 -30.92 55.17 -18.56
CA ILE A 415 -31.29 53.98 -19.32
C ILE A 415 -30.19 52.93 -19.23
N THR A 416 -28.94 53.37 -19.32
CA THR A 416 -27.76 52.48 -19.23
C THR A 416 -27.64 51.89 -17.84
N GLN A 417 -27.84 52.65 -16.77
CA GLN A 417 -27.85 52.18 -15.38
C GLN A 417 -28.95 51.14 -15.15
N ASN A 418 -30.15 51.39 -15.61
CA ASN A 418 -31.27 50.44 -15.49
C ASN A 418 -30.98 49.13 -16.23
N LEU A 419 -30.35 49.21 -17.39
CA LEU A 419 -29.93 48.05 -18.15
C LEU A 419 -28.79 47.29 -17.46
N ILE A 420 -27.81 47.98 -16.83
CA ILE A 420 -26.73 47.38 -16.05
C ILE A 420 -27.29 46.63 -14.84
N ILE A 421 -28.20 47.26 -14.08
CA ILE A 421 -28.83 46.61 -12.92
C ILE A 421 -29.58 45.36 -13.36
N LYS A 422 -30.38 45.46 -14.40
CA LYS A 422 -31.11 44.31 -14.96
C LYS A 422 -30.17 43.21 -15.43
N ARG A 423 -29.09 43.60 -16.12
CA ARG A 423 -28.04 42.64 -16.55
C ARG A 423 -27.34 41.99 -15.39
N ASN A 424 -26.95 42.73 -14.36
CA ASN A 424 -26.26 42.19 -13.19
C ASN A 424 -27.19 41.26 -12.40
N ASN A 425 -28.45 41.61 -12.24
CA ASN A 425 -29.44 40.73 -11.64
C ASN A 425 -29.61 39.43 -12.44
N LEU A 426 -29.71 39.52 -13.77
CA LEU A 426 -29.80 38.34 -14.62
C LEU A 426 -28.51 37.48 -14.56
N LYS A 427 -27.34 38.12 -14.54
CA LYS A 427 -26.06 37.40 -14.37
C LYS A 427 -25.97 36.76 -13.00
N TYR A 428 -26.41 37.42 -11.95
CA TYR A 428 -26.48 36.84 -10.61
C TYR A 428 -27.41 35.64 -10.59
N ILE A 429 -28.62 35.76 -11.16
CA ILE A 429 -29.57 34.65 -11.28
C ILE A 429 -28.99 33.49 -12.09
N LEU A 430 -28.29 33.76 -13.18
CA LEU A 430 -27.58 32.73 -13.96
C LEU A 430 -26.51 32.02 -13.14
N LYS A 431 -25.77 32.78 -12.32
CA LYS A 431 -24.77 32.20 -11.42
C LYS A 431 -25.44 31.29 -10.39
N LEU A 432 -26.53 31.76 -9.76
CA LEU A 432 -27.29 30.93 -8.81
C LEU A 432 -27.79 29.65 -9.48
N LYS A 433 -28.39 29.74 -10.68
CA LYS A 433 -28.83 28.56 -11.44
C LYS A 433 -27.68 27.63 -11.83
N SER A 434 -26.53 28.17 -12.18
CA SER A 434 -25.32 27.40 -12.48
C SER A 434 -24.82 26.66 -11.22
N ASP A 435 -24.80 27.35 -10.07
CA ASP A 435 -24.37 26.73 -8.80
C ASP A 435 -25.39 25.65 -8.34
N ILE A 436 -26.69 25.90 -8.50
CA ILE A 436 -27.75 24.91 -8.27
C ILE A 436 -27.54 23.68 -9.16
N ASN A 437 -27.30 23.86 -10.46
CA ASN A 437 -27.02 22.74 -11.37
C ASN A 437 -25.75 21.98 -10.98
N LYS A 438 -24.71 22.69 -10.60
CA LYS A 438 -23.44 22.10 -10.11
C LYS A 438 -23.66 21.28 -8.83
N TYR A 439 -24.40 21.81 -7.86
CA TYR A 439 -24.68 21.09 -6.61
C TYR A 439 -25.66 19.93 -6.83
N SER A 440 -26.65 20.09 -7.71
CA SER A 440 -27.54 19.01 -8.12
C SER A 440 -26.77 17.86 -8.80
N GLY A 441 -25.84 18.19 -9.70
CA GLY A 441 -24.94 17.20 -10.31
C GLY A 441 -24.12 16.44 -9.27
N LYS A 442 -23.51 17.16 -8.31
CA LYS A 442 -22.78 16.53 -7.19
C LYS A 442 -23.67 15.65 -6.31
N THR A 443 -24.92 16.07 -6.09
CA THR A 443 -25.89 15.29 -5.30
C THR A 443 -26.25 13.98 -6.02
N ILE A 444 -26.41 14.02 -7.34
CA ILE A 444 -26.64 12.83 -8.16
C ILE A 444 -25.44 11.89 -8.10
N GLU A 445 -24.22 12.39 -8.31
CA GLU A 445 -22.97 11.59 -8.21
C GLU A 445 -22.84 10.92 -6.85
N LEU A 446 -23.06 11.66 -5.75
CA LEU A 446 -22.98 11.08 -4.39
C LEU A 446 -24.08 10.03 -4.15
N ASN A 447 -25.29 10.22 -4.69
CA ASN A 447 -26.36 9.24 -4.60
C ASN A 447 -26.05 7.97 -5.42
N ASP A 448 -25.46 8.12 -6.60
CA ASP A 448 -25.08 6.99 -7.43
C ASP A 448 -23.92 6.21 -6.82
N ASP A 449 -22.96 6.89 -6.21
CA ASP A 449 -21.91 6.27 -5.40
C ASP A 449 -22.50 5.43 -4.25
N ILE A 450 -23.50 5.96 -3.53
CA ILE A 450 -24.18 5.23 -2.44
C ILE A 450 -24.95 4.02 -3.00
N LYS A 451 -25.63 4.17 -4.14
CA LYS A 451 -26.34 3.05 -4.78
C LYS A 451 -25.38 1.96 -5.25
N GLN A 452 -24.23 2.32 -5.84
CA GLN A 452 -23.20 1.37 -6.25
C GLN A 452 -22.58 0.66 -5.05
N ALA A 453 -22.33 1.38 -3.97
CA ALA A 453 -21.78 0.83 -2.74
C ALA A 453 -22.72 -0.17 -2.05
N ASN A 454 -24.03 0.01 -2.20
CA ASN A 454 -25.05 -0.91 -1.64
C ASN A 454 -25.26 -2.17 -2.49
N LYS A 455 -24.73 -2.24 -3.72
CA LYS A 455 -24.73 -3.50 -4.47
C LYS A 455 -23.76 -4.46 -3.79
N LYS A 456 -24.28 -5.61 -3.31
CA LYS A 456 -23.44 -6.71 -2.85
C LYS A 456 -22.56 -7.17 -4.01
N THR A 457 -21.31 -6.75 -4.01
CA THR A 457 -20.31 -7.28 -4.93
C THR A 457 -19.84 -8.61 -4.36
N ASN A 458 -20.21 -9.70 -5.00
CA ASN A 458 -19.53 -10.97 -4.79
C ASN A 458 -18.14 -10.81 -5.40
N TYR A 459 -17.14 -10.68 -4.55
CA TYR A 459 -15.75 -10.70 -5.00
C TYR A 459 -15.39 -12.11 -5.43
N ASP A 460 -14.75 -12.22 -6.58
CA ASP A 460 -14.31 -13.52 -7.09
C ASP A 460 -13.41 -14.20 -6.05
N ASP A 461 -13.88 -15.30 -5.50
CA ASP A 461 -13.07 -16.23 -4.72
C ASP A 461 -12.02 -16.90 -5.61
N ILE A 462 -11.12 -17.66 -4.97
CA ILE A 462 -10.16 -18.46 -5.72
C ILE A 462 -10.94 -19.38 -6.68
N ASN A 463 -10.66 -19.25 -7.98
CA ASN A 463 -11.27 -20.07 -9.00
C ASN A 463 -10.98 -21.56 -8.72
N ASP A 464 -12.04 -22.37 -8.63
CA ASP A 464 -11.97 -23.81 -8.33
C ASP A 464 -11.08 -24.56 -9.33
N ILE A 465 -11.02 -24.16 -10.59
CA ILE A 465 -10.13 -24.75 -11.60
C ILE A 465 -8.64 -24.51 -11.24
N SER A 466 -8.27 -23.29 -10.84
CA SER A 466 -6.90 -22.97 -10.45
C SER A 466 -6.53 -23.67 -9.17
N MET A 467 -7.44 -23.73 -8.19
CA MET A 467 -7.24 -24.45 -6.95
C MET A 467 -7.06 -25.95 -7.21
N THR A 468 -7.92 -26.57 -8.00
CA THR A 468 -7.80 -28.02 -8.34
C THR A 468 -6.46 -28.34 -9.02
N LYS A 469 -6.00 -27.49 -9.96
CA LYS A 469 -4.70 -27.66 -10.60
C LYS A 469 -3.55 -27.55 -9.60
N PHE A 470 -3.65 -26.59 -8.69
CA PHE A 470 -2.65 -26.41 -7.61
C PHE A 470 -2.64 -27.62 -6.65
N LEU A 471 -3.81 -28.08 -6.18
CA LEU A 471 -3.92 -29.24 -5.29
C LEU A 471 -3.34 -30.52 -5.92
N LYS A 472 -3.56 -30.73 -7.22
CA LYS A 472 -2.91 -31.84 -7.95
C LYS A 472 -1.39 -31.72 -7.92
N ARG A 473 -0.85 -30.49 -8.08
CA ARG A 473 0.60 -30.27 -7.97
C ARG A 473 1.09 -30.50 -6.55
N PHE A 474 0.39 -29.98 -5.56
CA PHE A 474 0.75 -30.13 -4.15
C PHE A 474 0.75 -31.61 -3.73
N LYS A 475 -0.30 -32.38 -4.10
CA LYS A 475 -0.35 -33.81 -3.89
C LYS A 475 0.83 -34.54 -4.57
N LYS A 476 1.22 -34.10 -5.79
CA LYS A 476 2.36 -34.69 -6.49
C LYS A 476 3.68 -34.47 -5.75
N VAL A 477 3.90 -33.28 -5.17
CA VAL A 477 5.09 -33.01 -4.35
C VAL A 477 5.09 -33.88 -3.11
N LEU A 478 3.97 -33.96 -2.38
CA LEU A 478 3.84 -34.81 -1.18
C LEU A 478 4.04 -36.31 -1.47
N ASN A 479 3.54 -36.80 -2.61
CA ASN A 479 3.83 -38.15 -3.07
C ASN A 479 5.33 -38.36 -3.38
N GLY A 480 5.95 -37.34 -3.97
CA GLY A 480 7.36 -37.40 -4.36
C GLY A 480 8.33 -37.45 -3.17
N ILE A 481 7.89 -37.03 -2.00
CA ILE A 481 8.63 -37.14 -0.72
C ILE A 481 8.17 -38.33 0.11
N ASN A 482 7.33 -39.20 -0.45
CA ASN A 482 6.77 -40.38 0.20
C ASN A 482 6.08 -40.08 1.54
N LEU A 483 5.23 -39.01 1.59
CA LEU A 483 4.44 -38.72 2.78
C LEU A 483 3.55 -39.93 3.12
N PRO A 484 3.66 -40.52 4.34
CA PRO A 484 2.89 -41.70 4.73
C PRO A 484 1.36 -41.43 4.63
N ASN A 485 0.62 -42.48 4.28
CA ASN A 485 -0.84 -42.49 4.26
C ASN A 485 -1.50 -41.38 3.42
N LEU A 486 -0.82 -40.83 2.41
CA LEU A 486 -1.34 -39.75 1.57
C LEU A 486 -2.41 -40.25 0.59
N THR A 487 -3.67 -40.01 0.87
CA THR A 487 -4.82 -40.33 -0.01
C THR A 487 -5.30 -39.14 -0.80
N SER A 488 -5.46 -37.99 -0.15
CA SER A 488 -6.00 -36.78 -0.76
C SER A 488 -5.35 -35.49 -0.20
N VAL A 489 -5.45 -34.42 -0.99
CA VAL A 489 -5.14 -33.06 -0.55
C VAL A 489 -6.31 -32.18 -0.95
N THR A 490 -6.94 -31.54 0.00
CA THR A 490 -8.12 -30.70 -0.21
C THR A 490 -7.93 -29.31 0.41
N TYR A 491 -8.66 -28.32 -0.08
CA TYR A 491 -8.64 -26.97 0.46
C TYR A 491 -9.88 -26.72 1.34
N ASN A 492 -9.66 -26.37 2.59
CA ASN A 492 -10.73 -26.00 3.51
C ASN A 492 -10.96 -24.48 3.46
N LYS A 493 -12.04 -24.05 2.82
CA LYS A 493 -12.40 -22.63 2.66
C LYS A 493 -12.62 -21.92 4.00
N ASN A 494 -13.16 -22.62 5.00
CA ASN A 494 -13.48 -22.01 6.30
C ASN A 494 -12.23 -21.73 7.13
N LYS A 495 -11.26 -22.64 7.08
CA LYS A 495 -9.96 -22.49 7.78
C LYS A 495 -8.91 -21.78 6.92
N VAL A 496 -9.20 -21.57 5.63
CA VAL A 496 -8.25 -21.02 4.64
C VAL A 496 -6.93 -21.82 4.65
N ASP A 497 -7.00 -23.13 4.82
CA ASP A 497 -5.86 -24.04 4.92
C ASP A 497 -6.14 -25.35 4.18
N PHE A 498 -5.22 -26.29 4.25
CA PHE A 498 -5.30 -27.56 3.55
C PHE A 498 -5.58 -28.71 4.53
N SER A 499 -6.38 -29.66 4.06
CA SER A 499 -6.55 -30.96 4.74
C SER A 499 -5.81 -32.04 3.95
N ILE A 500 -5.08 -32.87 4.65
CA ILE A 500 -4.27 -33.96 4.11
C ILE A 500 -4.92 -35.29 4.52
N SER A 501 -5.27 -36.12 3.55
CA SER A 501 -5.93 -37.42 3.78
C SER A 501 -7.21 -37.33 4.62
N GLY A 502 -7.92 -36.19 4.51
CA GLY A 502 -9.17 -35.92 5.24
C GLY A 502 -8.99 -35.25 6.59
N GLU A 503 -7.78 -35.16 7.11
CA GLU A 503 -7.49 -34.49 8.38
C GLU A 503 -6.93 -33.09 8.18
N ASP A 504 -7.19 -32.21 9.14
CA ASP A 504 -6.62 -30.87 9.11
C ASP A 504 -5.11 -30.93 9.34
N ARG A 505 -4.35 -30.30 8.46
CA ARG A 505 -2.88 -30.24 8.54
C ARG A 505 -2.35 -29.80 9.91
N GLY A 506 -3.02 -28.85 10.56
CA GLY A 506 -2.61 -28.33 11.87
C GLY A 506 -2.58 -29.38 12.98
N LEU A 507 -3.31 -30.49 12.84
CA LEU A 507 -3.36 -31.58 13.81
C LEU A 507 -2.15 -32.54 13.70
N SER A 508 -1.42 -32.51 12.60
CA SER A 508 -0.23 -33.35 12.40
C SER A 508 0.90 -32.97 13.37
N GLY A 509 1.77 -33.90 13.67
CA GLY A 509 2.98 -33.65 14.46
C GLY A 509 3.87 -32.56 13.88
N LYS A 510 4.66 -31.87 14.69
CA LYS A 510 5.49 -30.70 14.30
C LYS A 510 6.36 -30.98 13.07
N GLY A 511 7.00 -32.14 12.99
CA GLY A 511 7.85 -32.52 11.86
C GLY A 511 7.06 -32.67 10.58
N VAL A 512 5.93 -33.37 10.65
CA VAL A 512 5.05 -33.55 9.49
C VAL A 512 4.51 -32.19 9.00
N ARG A 513 4.14 -31.28 9.91
CA ARG A 513 3.76 -29.94 9.54
C ARG A 513 4.86 -29.18 8.81
N ALA A 514 6.10 -29.27 9.29
CA ALA A 514 7.24 -28.61 8.66
C ALA A 514 7.46 -29.12 7.22
N ILE A 515 7.44 -30.40 7.00
CA ILE A 515 7.57 -31.03 5.67
C ILE A 515 6.40 -30.64 4.76
N ILE A 516 5.18 -30.65 5.26
CA ILE A 516 4.00 -30.25 4.48
C ILE A 516 4.13 -28.77 4.08
N TYR A 517 4.59 -27.89 4.99
CA TYR A 517 4.80 -26.48 4.67
C TYR A 517 5.90 -26.30 3.63
N ALA A 518 7.04 -26.93 3.82
CA ALA A 518 8.11 -26.91 2.82
C ALA A 518 7.60 -27.40 1.45
N SER A 519 6.85 -28.50 1.44
CA SER A 519 6.24 -29.06 0.22
C SER A 519 5.22 -28.13 -0.43
N PHE A 520 4.45 -27.39 0.37
CA PHE A 520 3.53 -26.35 -0.13
C PHE A 520 4.29 -25.25 -0.87
N ILE A 521 5.38 -24.74 -0.32
CA ILE A 521 6.21 -23.71 -0.97
C ILE A 521 6.80 -24.25 -2.28
N ILE A 522 7.29 -25.48 -2.27
CA ILE A 522 7.83 -26.14 -3.48
C ILE A 522 6.72 -26.35 -4.51
N ALA A 523 5.53 -26.76 -4.08
CA ALA A 523 4.38 -26.92 -4.97
C ALA A 523 3.96 -25.60 -5.64
N ILE A 524 4.03 -24.48 -4.94
CA ILE A 524 3.81 -23.14 -5.53
C ILE A 524 4.85 -22.90 -6.63
N GLN A 525 6.14 -23.11 -6.37
CA GLN A 525 7.19 -22.88 -7.35
C GLN A 525 7.01 -23.74 -8.61
N GLU A 526 6.76 -25.03 -8.43
CA GLU A 526 6.51 -25.95 -9.54
C GLU A 526 5.23 -25.63 -10.32
N TYR A 527 4.19 -25.16 -9.62
CA TYR A 527 2.94 -24.73 -10.25
C TYR A 527 3.14 -23.51 -11.14
N LEU A 528 4.05 -22.63 -10.75
CA LEU A 528 4.37 -21.41 -11.49
C LEU A 528 5.32 -21.63 -12.67
N GLU A 529 5.85 -22.84 -12.88
CA GLU A 529 6.80 -23.12 -13.97
C GLU A 529 6.32 -22.62 -15.34
N ASN A 530 5.04 -22.84 -15.66
CA ASN A 530 4.43 -22.47 -16.95
C ASN A 530 3.60 -21.18 -16.89
N LYS A 531 3.74 -20.39 -15.83
CA LYS A 531 3.02 -19.12 -15.70
C LYS A 531 3.86 -17.96 -16.27
N PRO A 532 3.22 -16.90 -16.78
CA PRO A 532 3.92 -15.72 -17.31
C PRO A 532 4.56 -14.85 -16.20
N TYR A 533 4.40 -15.21 -14.95
CA TYR A 533 4.98 -14.58 -13.77
C TYR A 533 5.60 -15.67 -12.88
N LYS A 534 6.54 -15.27 -12.04
CA LYS A 534 7.27 -16.17 -11.15
C LYS A 534 7.24 -15.63 -9.72
N LEU A 535 7.42 -16.54 -8.79
CA LEU A 535 8.01 -16.23 -7.49
C LEU A 535 9.44 -16.76 -7.56
N SER A 536 10.39 -15.90 -7.22
CA SER A 536 11.79 -16.33 -7.26
C SER A 536 12.08 -17.26 -6.05
N ILE A 537 13.18 -17.45 -5.66
CA ILE A 537 13.88 -18.38 -4.81
C ILE A 537 13.19 -18.71 -3.47
N PRO A 538 12.72 -19.93 -3.22
CA PRO A 538 12.37 -20.36 -1.88
C PRO A 538 13.63 -20.52 -1.01
N VAL A 539 13.55 -20.00 0.22
CA VAL A 539 14.57 -20.18 1.26
C VAL A 539 13.88 -20.74 2.49
N LEU A 540 14.25 -21.95 2.86
CA LEU A 540 13.65 -22.67 3.97
C LEU A 540 14.68 -22.81 5.10
N ASP A 541 14.36 -22.25 6.27
CA ASP A 541 15.20 -22.38 7.46
C ASP A 541 14.71 -23.53 8.31
N SER A 542 15.50 -24.59 8.37
CA SER A 542 15.29 -25.82 9.17
C SER A 542 13.98 -26.56 8.86
N PRO A 543 13.70 -26.94 7.61
CA PRO A 543 12.49 -27.73 7.27
C PRO A 543 12.44 -29.11 7.94
N LEU A 544 13.55 -29.63 8.44
CA LEU A 544 13.66 -30.90 9.10
C LEU A 544 13.95 -30.78 10.61
N VAL A 545 13.76 -29.63 11.22
CA VAL A 545 14.15 -29.27 12.60
C VAL A 545 13.64 -30.21 13.70
N THR A 546 12.54 -30.90 13.43
CA THR A 546 11.92 -31.82 14.39
C THR A 546 12.24 -33.29 14.08
N TYR A 547 13.20 -33.52 13.18
CA TYR A 547 13.66 -34.84 12.92
C TYR A 547 14.41 -35.39 14.17
N LYS A 548 13.79 -36.33 14.86
CA LYS A 548 14.43 -37.27 15.77
C LYS A 548 14.21 -38.63 15.16
N LYS A 549 15.21 -39.53 15.25
CA LYS A 549 14.97 -40.96 14.94
C LYS A 549 13.75 -41.40 15.72
N PRO A 550 12.63 -41.75 15.07
CA PRO A 550 11.45 -42.19 15.80
C PRO A 550 11.80 -43.44 16.58
N GLU A 551 11.41 -43.49 17.85
CA GLU A 551 11.34 -44.73 18.59
C GLU A 551 10.23 -45.59 17.99
N ALA A 552 10.36 -46.89 18.05
CA ALA A 552 9.42 -47.82 17.42
C ALA A 552 7.97 -47.55 17.89
N GLY A 553 7.13 -46.97 17.01
CA GLY A 553 5.73 -46.66 17.26
C GLY A 553 5.38 -45.15 17.30
N GLU A 554 6.34 -44.25 17.14
CA GLU A 554 6.05 -42.82 17.09
C GLU A 554 5.72 -42.33 15.64
N GLU A 555 4.66 -41.55 15.50
CA GLU A 555 4.36 -40.80 14.26
C GLU A 555 5.33 -39.62 14.15
N GLY A 556 6.30 -39.71 13.26
CA GLY A 556 7.28 -38.65 12.99
C GLY A 556 7.78 -38.65 11.55
N ILE A 557 8.65 -37.69 11.20
CA ILE A 557 9.42 -37.77 9.95
C ILE A 557 10.36 -38.95 10.07
N THR A 558 10.21 -39.95 9.18
CA THR A 558 11.18 -41.07 9.07
C THR A 558 12.45 -40.56 8.40
N GLU A 559 13.60 -41.19 8.67
CA GLU A 559 14.87 -40.91 8.00
C GLU A 559 14.71 -40.97 6.49
N ASP A 560 13.96 -41.96 6.00
CA ASP A 560 13.65 -42.12 4.59
C ASP A 560 12.90 -40.93 4.00
N MET A 561 11.92 -40.38 4.71
CA MET A 561 11.14 -39.22 4.24
C MET A 561 11.99 -37.94 4.17
N ALA A 562 12.88 -37.71 5.14
CA ALA A 562 13.82 -36.59 5.10
C ALA A 562 14.79 -36.71 3.90
N MET A 563 15.31 -37.94 3.65
CA MET A 563 16.17 -38.21 2.51
C MET A 563 15.43 -38.08 1.18
N ASP A 564 14.18 -38.55 1.12
CA ASP A 564 13.34 -38.42 -0.09
C ASP A 564 12.96 -36.98 -0.39
N PHE A 565 12.78 -36.13 0.62
CA PHE A 565 12.63 -34.71 0.44
C PHE A 565 13.83 -34.09 -0.31
N TYR A 566 15.03 -34.35 0.12
CA TYR A 566 16.23 -33.88 -0.57
C TYR A 566 16.36 -34.48 -1.98
N ARG A 567 16.10 -35.79 -2.14
CA ARG A 567 16.14 -36.46 -3.45
C ARG A 567 15.11 -35.88 -4.41
N TYR A 568 13.90 -35.58 -3.92
CA TYR A 568 12.87 -34.95 -4.72
C TYR A 568 13.33 -33.58 -5.24
N LEU A 569 13.82 -32.72 -4.35
CA LEU A 569 14.31 -31.40 -4.71
C LEU A 569 15.48 -31.43 -5.68
N SER A 570 16.43 -32.34 -5.50
CA SER A 570 17.59 -32.49 -6.39
C SER A 570 17.22 -32.92 -7.82
N LYS A 571 16.11 -33.65 -7.97
CA LYS A 571 15.60 -34.13 -9.29
C LYS A 571 14.64 -33.16 -9.95
N SER A 572 14.09 -32.20 -9.24
CA SER A 572 13.05 -31.30 -9.76
C SER A 572 13.67 -30.26 -10.71
N LYS A 573 13.54 -30.51 -12.01
CA LYS A 573 13.95 -29.55 -13.09
C LYS A 573 13.07 -28.31 -13.14
N LYS A 574 11.99 -28.26 -12.36
CA LYS A 574 11.03 -27.15 -12.34
C LYS A 574 11.42 -26.03 -11.37
N LEU A 575 12.34 -26.31 -10.48
CA LEU A 575 12.87 -25.38 -9.51
C LEU A 575 14.13 -24.72 -10.08
N THR A 576 14.06 -23.41 -10.31
CA THR A 576 15.22 -22.65 -10.81
C THR A 576 16.33 -22.59 -9.77
N GLN A 577 15.96 -22.34 -8.51
CA GLN A 577 16.86 -22.35 -7.36
C GLN A 577 16.05 -22.57 -6.08
N THR A 578 16.57 -23.37 -5.16
CA THR A 578 16.04 -23.54 -3.81
C THR A 578 17.20 -23.51 -2.82
N ILE A 579 17.03 -22.81 -1.71
CA ILE A 579 18.04 -22.72 -0.65
C ILE A 579 17.45 -23.34 0.62
N ILE A 580 18.14 -24.33 1.17
CA ILE A 580 17.81 -25.00 2.43
C ILE A 580 18.93 -24.76 3.42
N LEU A 581 18.56 -24.30 4.60
CA LEU A 581 19.44 -24.12 5.74
C LEU A 581 19.05 -25.18 6.77
N GLU A 582 19.93 -26.14 7.06
CA GLU A 582 19.54 -27.31 7.87
C GLU A 582 20.66 -27.75 8.81
N ASN A 583 20.31 -28.56 9.81
CA ASN A 583 21.26 -29.23 10.66
C ASN A 583 21.62 -30.62 10.11
N GLU A 584 20.67 -31.29 9.46
CA GLU A 584 20.81 -32.63 8.91
C GLU A 584 21.45 -32.62 7.53
N GLU A 585 22.34 -33.56 7.30
CA GLU A 585 23.07 -33.69 6.03
C GLU A 585 22.18 -34.31 4.94
N PRO A 586 22.30 -33.86 3.70
CA PRO A 586 21.63 -34.51 2.59
C PRO A 586 22.21 -35.89 2.32
N PRO A 587 21.44 -36.81 1.68
CA PRO A 587 21.92 -38.14 1.37
C PRO A 587 23.13 -38.10 0.44
N LEU A 588 24.09 -39.03 0.67
CA LEU A 588 25.37 -39.08 -0.05
C LEU A 588 25.20 -39.21 -1.57
N ASP A 589 24.14 -39.87 -2.04
CA ASP A 589 23.86 -40.08 -3.47
C ASP A 589 23.54 -38.82 -4.25
N ILE A 590 23.23 -37.72 -3.57
CA ILE A 590 22.91 -36.44 -4.21
C ILE A 590 23.92 -35.32 -3.92
N VAL A 591 24.81 -35.46 -2.97
CA VAL A 591 25.77 -34.41 -2.54
C VAL A 591 26.55 -33.85 -3.74
N ASN A 592 26.98 -34.69 -4.67
CA ASN A 592 27.71 -34.27 -5.86
C ASN A 592 26.82 -33.65 -6.94
N LYS A 593 25.50 -33.68 -6.78
CA LYS A 593 24.52 -33.13 -7.77
C LYS A 593 23.92 -31.80 -7.33
N ILE A 594 24.25 -31.32 -6.15
CA ILE A 594 23.72 -30.14 -5.50
C ILE A 594 24.83 -29.18 -5.09
N ASN A 595 24.50 -27.94 -4.80
CA ASN A 595 25.45 -27.05 -4.14
C ASN A 595 25.38 -27.32 -2.61
N TYR A 596 26.28 -28.18 -2.14
CA TYR A 596 26.37 -28.57 -0.74
C TYR A 596 27.45 -27.77 -0.03
N ILE A 597 27.09 -27.10 1.05
CA ILE A 597 27.97 -26.26 1.86
C ILE A 597 27.89 -26.74 3.31
N LYS A 598 28.98 -27.22 3.86
CA LYS A 598 29.08 -27.71 5.25
C LYS A 598 29.86 -26.72 6.10
N PHE A 599 29.25 -26.26 7.19
CA PHE A 599 29.88 -25.53 8.26
C PHE A 599 30.20 -26.48 9.44
N GLY A 600 31.31 -26.27 10.09
CA GLY A 600 31.65 -27.06 11.28
C GLY A 600 33.12 -27.03 11.67
N ASN A 601 33.44 -27.55 12.85
CA ASN A 601 34.80 -27.57 13.41
C ASN A 601 35.59 -28.84 13.05
N SER A 602 35.05 -29.73 12.20
CA SER A 602 35.72 -30.98 11.84
C SER A 602 36.80 -30.72 10.77
N THR A 603 37.81 -31.62 10.73
CA THR A 603 38.89 -31.60 9.72
C THR A 603 38.39 -31.64 8.27
N ASN A 604 37.13 -32.05 8.05
CA ASN A 604 36.49 -32.10 6.74
C ASN A 604 35.61 -30.88 6.43
N SER A 605 35.49 -29.84 7.31
CA SER A 605 34.76 -28.64 7.02
C SER A 605 35.69 -27.52 6.57
N LEU A 606 35.43 -26.95 5.38
CA LEU A 606 36.24 -25.85 4.82
C LEU A 606 36.17 -24.56 5.65
N ARG A 607 35.13 -24.38 6.50
CA ARG A 607 34.95 -23.17 7.33
C ARG A 607 33.98 -23.42 8.50
N LYS A 608 34.23 -22.74 9.63
CA LYS A 608 33.41 -22.87 10.85
C LYS A 608 31.98 -22.37 10.73
N GLY A 609 31.74 -21.34 9.91
CA GLY A 609 30.44 -20.74 9.74
C GLY A 609 30.38 -19.75 8.57
N PHE A 610 29.28 -19.04 8.43
CA PHE A 610 29.12 -18.04 7.37
C PHE A 610 30.14 -16.91 7.51
N ILE A 611 30.39 -16.43 8.70
CA ILE A 611 31.37 -15.39 8.97
C ILE A 611 32.71 -16.05 9.32
N PRO A 612 33.83 -15.70 8.64
CA PRO A 612 35.16 -16.13 9.04
C PRO A 612 35.46 -15.65 10.47
N ASN A 613 36.16 -16.48 11.26
CA ASN A 613 36.57 -16.09 12.63
C ASN A 613 37.78 -15.18 12.61
#